data_399afd393d9535189a42b5e7e0c626b2
#
_entry.id   399afd393d9535189a42b5e7e0c626b2
#
_cell.length_a   1.000
_cell.length_b   1.000
_cell.length_c   1.000
_cell.angle_alpha   90.00
_cell.angle_beta   90.00
_cell.angle_gamma   90.00
#
_symmetry.space_group_name_H-M   'P 1'
#
loop_
_entity.id
_entity.type
_entity.pdbx_description
1 polymer ?
#
loop_
_entity_poly.entity_id
_entity_poly.type
_entity_poly.pdbx_seq_one_letter_code
_entity_poly.pdbx_strand_id
1 'polypeptide(L)'
;MRQFNAVNRRGLARLGWLAPVLVCTCCLAGEPTSELLWPDGAPGAKAAGPGDRPSLTYYLPAEHKTPGAAVVICPGGGYGHLAVDHEGDQIARWLNSFGVTGVVLRYRHNADGYQHPIPLQDAQRGLSTVRSKAETLHIRADRIGVLGFSAGGHLASSLGTHFHKGLKDAPAPIDRVSCRPDFMVLVYPVITMTDPFTHQGSRKNLLGDDPDPKLIEAMSNEKQVTSETPPAFLIHAETDPAVPVENSLLFYTALRKAGVPAELHLFRQGRHGFGLGANDGEVSVWPKLCEEWMRTMGFVESTR
;
A
#
# COMPACT_ATOMS: atom_id res chain seq x y z
N MET A 1 -97.18 4.58 22.90
CA MET A 1 -96.62 3.46 23.68
C MET A 1 -95.33 2.96 23.04
N ARG A 2 -94.31 2.77 23.87
CA ARG A 2 -92.98 2.19 23.65
C ARG A 2 -91.91 3.16 23.17
N GLN A 3 -91.13 3.51 24.15
CA GLN A 3 -89.84 4.15 24.10
C GLN A 3 -88.81 3.20 23.46
N PHE A 4 -87.89 3.77 22.67
CA PHE A 4 -86.68 3.08 22.28
C PHE A 4 -85.41 3.85 22.82
N ASN A 5 -84.65 3.12 23.62
CA ASN A 5 -83.44 3.57 24.27
C ASN A 5 -82.28 3.76 23.26
N ALA A 6 -81.61 4.88 23.39
CA ALA A 6 -80.34 5.15 22.69
C ALA A 6 -79.17 4.44 23.38
N VAL A 7 -78.47 3.60 22.68
CA VAL A 7 -77.19 2.97 23.13
C VAL A 7 -76.00 3.84 22.75
N ASN A 8 -75.31 4.27 23.77
CA ASN A 8 -74.12 5.10 23.74
C ASN A 8 -72.90 4.25 23.34
N ARG A 9 -72.34 4.43 22.13
CA ARG A 9 -71.11 3.78 21.68
C ARG A 9 -69.91 4.68 22.07
N ARG A 10 -69.16 4.28 23.14
CA ARG A 10 -67.86 4.88 23.47
C ARG A 10 -66.81 4.47 22.45
N GLY A 11 -66.24 5.44 21.73
CA GLY A 11 -65.12 5.25 20.83
C GLY A 11 -63.87 4.93 21.62
N LEU A 12 -63.23 3.80 21.30
CA LEU A 12 -61.90 3.44 21.76
C LEU A 12 -60.87 4.16 20.87
N ALA A 13 -60.21 5.16 21.41
CA ALA A 13 -59.03 5.79 20.79
C ALA A 13 -57.87 4.77 20.78
N ARG A 14 -57.47 4.35 19.58
CA ARG A 14 -56.26 3.56 19.37
C ARG A 14 -55.05 4.53 19.44
N LEU A 15 -54.28 4.47 20.53
CA LEU A 15 -52.94 5.05 20.59
C LEU A 15 -52.03 4.24 19.65
N GLY A 16 -51.67 4.83 18.51
CA GLY A 16 -50.64 4.29 17.62
C GLY A 16 -49.26 4.54 18.25
N TRP A 17 -48.57 3.48 18.63
CA TRP A 17 -47.17 3.54 18.98
C TRP A 17 -46.34 3.72 17.70
N LEU A 18 -45.80 4.92 17.49
CA LEU A 18 -44.77 5.19 16.51
C LEU A 18 -43.45 4.70 17.11
N ALA A 19 -42.98 3.51 16.69
CA ALA A 19 -41.63 3.07 16.99
C ALA A 19 -40.66 3.97 16.23
N PRO A 20 -39.60 4.50 16.87
CA PRO A 20 -38.58 5.24 16.16
C PRO A 20 -37.85 4.28 15.23
N VAL A 21 -37.92 4.51 13.93
CA VAL A 21 -37.04 3.86 12.95
C VAL A 21 -35.63 4.43 13.19
N LEU A 22 -34.79 3.62 13.83
CA LEU A 22 -33.36 3.91 13.96
C LEU A 22 -32.76 3.77 12.56
N VAL A 23 -32.64 4.89 11.83
CA VAL A 23 -31.87 4.94 10.58
C VAL A 23 -30.42 4.80 10.98
N CYS A 24 -29.90 3.57 10.90
CA CYS A 24 -28.47 3.30 10.96
C CYS A 24 -27.85 3.96 9.72
N THR A 25 -27.34 5.16 9.85
CA THR A 25 -26.47 5.78 8.86
C THR A 25 -25.19 4.96 8.83
N CYS A 26 -25.15 3.92 8.00
CA CYS A 26 -23.90 3.33 7.57
C CYS A 26 -23.12 4.45 6.87
N CYS A 27 -22.12 5.02 7.54
CA CYS A 27 -21.14 5.89 6.90
C CYS A 27 -20.43 5.04 5.84
N LEU A 28 -20.79 5.23 4.57
CA LEU A 28 -20.11 4.62 3.45
C LEU A 28 -18.72 5.25 3.35
N ALA A 29 -17.69 4.41 3.19
CA ALA A 29 -16.37 4.88 2.79
C ALA A 29 -16.53 5.76 1.54
N GLY A 30 -15.83 6.89 1.50
CA GLY A 30 -15.91 7.81 0.34
C GLY A 30 -15.46 7.11 -0.94
N GLU A 31 -15.99 7.57 -2.09
CA GLU A 31 -15.49 7.11 -3.40
C GLU A 31 -13.99 7.45 -3.52
N PRO A 32 -13.18 6.56 -4.14
CA PRO A 32 -11.76 6.81 -4.33
C PRO A 32 -11.52 8.07 -5.15
N THR A 33 -10.55 8.88 -4.74
CA THR A 33 -10.16 10.09 -5.47
C THR A 33 -8.74 9.96 -6.00
N SER A 34 -8.48 10.49 -7.19
CA SER A 34 -7.16 10.38 -7.82
C SER A 34 -6.55 11.74 -8.11
N GLU A 35 -5.22 11.82 -8.00
CA GLU A 35 -4.45 13.00 -8.40
C GLU A 35 -3.17 12.61 -9.14
N LEU A 36 -2.69 13.49 -9.99
CA LEU A 36 -1.39 13.33 -10.66
C LEU A 36 -0.25 13.72 -9.72
N LEU A 37 0.86 12.98 -9.76
CA LEU A 37 2.07 13.34 -9.01
C LEU A 37 2.69 14.65 -9.48
N TRP A 38 2.55 14.95 -10.77
CA TRP A 38 2.98 16.18 -11.41
C TRP A 38 1.85 16.70 -12.32
N PRO A 39 1.02 17.64 -11.84
CA PRO A 39 -0.07 18.20 -12.64
C PRO A 39 0.40 18.84 -13.95
N ASP A 40 1.58 19.49 -13.94
CA ASP A 40 2.16 20.21 -15.06
C ASP A 40 3.07 19.33 -15.96
N GLY A 41 3.11 18.02 -15.73
CA GLY A 41 3.92 17.04 -16.46
C GLY A 41 5.03 16.43 -15.62
N ALA A 42 5.16 15.10 -15.72
CA ALA A 42 6.17 14.35 -14.96
C ALA A 42 7.58 14.55 -15.56
N PRO A 43 8.64 14.63 -14.74
CA PRO A 43 10.01 14.69 -15.23
C PRO A 43 10.31 13.50 -16.15
N GLY A 44 10.91 13.77 -17.32
CA GLY A 44 11.25 12.75 -18.30
C GLY A 44 10.05 12.13 -19.03
N ALA A 45 8.86 12.75 -18.99
CA ALA A 45 7.71 12.34 -19.79
C ALA A 45 8.05 12.34 -21.30
N LYS A 46 7.64 11.27 -22.00
CA LYS A 46 8.00 11.04 -23.42
C LYS A 46 6.91 11.48 -24.38
N ALA A 47 5.66 11.40 -23.95
CA ALA A 47 4.47 11.74 -24.70
C ALA A 47 3.35 12.18 -23.73
N ALA A 48 2.23 12.68 -24.25
CA ALA A 48 1.09 13.06 -23.43
C ALA A 48 0.12 11.90 -23.16
N GLY A 49 0.62 10.66 -23.16
CA GLY A 49 -0.19 9.45 -22.96
C GLY A 49 -0.49 9.12 -21.49
N PRO A 50 -1.41 8.18 -21.23
CA PRO A 50 -1.71 7.74 -19.85
C PRO A 50 -0.49 7.17 -19.11
N GLY A 51 0.47 6.56 -19.83
CA GLY A 51 1.71 6.02 -19.27
C GLY A 51 2.69 7.08 -18.78
N ASP A 52 2.54 8.36 -19.20
CA ASP A 52 3.36 9.48 -18.75
C ASP A 52 2.80 10.18 -17.50
N ARG A 53 1.67 9.71 -16.98
CA ARG A 53 0.88 10.40 -15.94
C ARG A 53 0.82 9.57 -14.65
N PRO A 54 1.93 9.45 -13.91
CA PRO A 54 1.93 8.76 -12.63
C PRO A 54 1.00 9.47 -11.64
N SER A 55 0.27 8.67 -10.86
CA SER A 55 -0.83 9.18 -10.03
C SER A 55 -0.98 8.41 -8.72
N LEU A 56 -1.65 9.04 -7.77
CA LEU A 56 -2.10 8.44 -6.52
C LEU A 56 -3.63 8.32 -6.54
N THR A 57 -4.15 7.17 -6.12
CA THR A 57 -5.58 6.98 -5.86
C THR A 57 -5.78 6.73 -4.38
N TYR A 58 -6.53 7.61 -3.73
CA TYR A 58 -6.78 7.62 -2.28
C TYR A 58 -8.04 6.84 -1.95
N TYR A 59 -7.93 5.92 -1.02
CA TYR A 59 -9.00 5.18 -0.39
C TYR A 59 -9.05 5.58 1.08
N LEU A 60 -10.04 6.37 1.45
CA LEU A 60 -10.18 6.87 2.82
C LEU A 60 -11.12 5.94 3.61
N PRO A 61 -10.77 5.54 4.84
CA PRO A 61 -11.69 4.80 5.70
C PRO A 61 -12.90 5.65 6.09
N ALA A 62 -14.01 5.00 6.46
CA ALA A 62 -15.31 5.64 6.66
C ALA A 62 -15.32 6.72 7.74
N GLU A 63 -14.59 6.56 8.84
CA GLU A 63 -14.43 7.56 9.91
C GLU A 63 -13.14 7.34 10.71
N HIS A 64 -12.48 8.43 11.07
CA HIS A 64 -11.41 8.45 12.07
C HIS A 64 -11.72 9.47 13.15
N LYS A 65 -11.70 9.03 14.41
CA LYS A 65 -11.76 9.95 15.56
C LYS A 65 -10.42 10.64 15.82
N THR A 66 -9.32 9.97 15.46
CA THR A 66 -7.94 10.45 15.59
C THR A 66 -7.19 10.29 14.28
N PRO A 67 -6.14 11.10 14.02
CA PRO A 67 -5.32 10.92 12.83
C PRO A 67 -4.70 9.52 12.78
N GLY A 68 -5.01 8.79 11.68
CA GLY A 68 -4.60 7.41 11.46
C GLY A 68 -3.25 7.25 10.77
N ALA A 69 -2.96 6.02 10.33
CA ALA A 69 -1.84 5.71 9.44
C ALA A 69 -2.26 5.79 7.96
N ALA A 70 -1.27 5.89 7.08
CA ALA A 70 -1.47 5.68 5.65
C ALA A 70 -0.44 4.68 5.09
N VAL A 71 -0.80 4.03 3.99
CA VAL A 71 0.10 3.11 3.28
C VAL A 71 0.06 3.43 1.79
N VAL A 72 1.22 3.76 1.23
CA VAL A 72 1.40 3.84 -0.23
C VAL A 72 1.59 2.42 -0.77
N ILE A 73 0.72 2.02 -1.68
CA ILE A 73 0.67 0.66 -2.23
C ILE A 73 1.32 0.67 -3.61
N CYS A 74 2.32 -0.18 -3.80
CA CYS A 74 3.03 -0.40 -5.05
C CYS A 74 2.61 -1.75 -5.64
N PRO A 75 1.67 -1.80 -6.61
CA PRO A 75 1.29 -3.04 -7.26
C PRO A 75 2.46 -3.70 -7.98
N GLY A 76 2.46 -5.03 -8.09
CA GLY A 76 3.40 -5.79 -8.89
C GLY A 76 3.10 -5.74 -10.37
N GLY A 77 3.73 -6.66 -11.11
CA GLY A 77 3.60 -6.77 -12.58
C GLY A 77 4.93 -6.76 -13.31
N GLY A 78 6.02 -7.14 -12.62
CA GLY A 78 7.34 -7.34 -13.23
C GLY A 78 7.95 -6.07 -13.82
N TYR A 79 7.53 -4.87 -13.42
CA TYR A 79 7.82 -3.59 -14.08
C TYR A 79 7.37 -3.51 -15.54
N GLY A 80 6.56 -4.46 -16.01
CA GLY A 80 5.99 -4.48 -17.36
C GLY A 80 4.51 -4.07 -17.41
N HIS A 81 3.82 -4.11 -16.31
CA HIS A 81 2.44 -3.65 -16.10
C HIS A 81 2.19 -3.42 -14.63
N LEU A 82 0.97 -3.01 -14.26
CA LEU A 82 0.56 -2.85 -12.86
C LEU A 82 -0.68 -3.71 -12.57
N ALA A 83 -0.59 -4.57 -11.56
CA ALA A 83 -1.67 -5.43 -11.07
C ALA A 83 -2.60 -4.63 -10.13
N VAL A 84 -3.19 -3.54 -10.62
CA VAL A 84 -3.87 -2.51 -9.80
C VAL A 84 -5.10 -3.00 -9.05
N ASP A 85 -5.78 -4.05 -9.52
CA ASP A 85 -6.97 -4.58 -8.84
C ASP A 85 -6.58 -5.35 -7.57
N HIS A 86 -6.03 -6.57 -7.71
CA HIS A 86 -5.80 -7.48 -6.57
C HIS A 86 -4.57 -7.14 -5.72
N GLU A 87 -3.64 -6.34 -6.23
CA GLU A 87 -2.45 -5.84 -5.50
C GLU A 87 -2.50 -4.31 -5.27
N GLY A 88 -3.63 -3.68 -5.59
CA GLY A 88 -3.88 -2.25 -5.42
C GLY A 88 -5.20 -1.97 -4.70
N ASP A 89 -6.30 -1.92 -5.45
CA ASP A 89 -7.61 -1.50 -4.97
C ASP A 89 -8.16 -2.38 -3.84
N GLN A 90 -8.01 -3.71 -3.98
CA GLN A 90 -8.44 -4.66 -2.94
C GLN A 90 -7.63 -4.48 -1.65
N ILE A 91 -6.33 -4.21 -1.78
CA ILE A 91 -5.43 -3.95 -0.65
C ILE A 91 -5.81 -2.65 0.06
N ALA A 92 -6.07 -1.59 -0.69
CA ALA A 92 -6.48 -0.31 -0.13
C ALA A 92 -7.79 -0.43 0.66
N ARG A 93 -8.77 -1.18 0.13
CA ARG A 93 -10.04 -1.46 0.84
C ARG A 93 -9.84 -2.31 2.09
N TRP A 94 -8.93 -3.30 2.04
CA TRP A 94 -8.56 -4.07 3.23
C TRP A 94 -7.95 -3.17 4.32
N LEU A 95 -7.02 -2.30 3.97
CA LEU A 95 -6.44 -1.31 4.90
C LEU A 95 -7.51 -0.42 5.51
N ASN A 96 -8.48 0.03 4.72
CA ASN A 96 -9.61 0.84 5.21
C ASN A 96 -10.46 0.09 6.25
N SER A 97 -10.57 -1.24 6.18
CA SER A 97 -11.41 -2.03 7.09
C SER A 97 -10.96 -1.95 8.56
N PHE A 98 -9.72 -1.58 8.80
CA PHE A 98 -9.16 -1.36 10.15
C PHE A 98 -8.57 0.05 10.35
N GLY A 99 -9.04 1.01 9.56
CA GLY A 99 -8.83 2.43 9.79
C GLY A 99 -7.53 2.99 9.21
N VAL A 100 -6.90 2.34 8.25
CA VAL A 100 -5.70 2.83 7.58
C VAL A 100 -6.06 3.41 6.21
N THR A 101 -5.57 4.59 5.88
CA THR A 101 -5.72 5.18 4.54
C THR A 101 -4.86 4.39 3.54
N GLY A 102 -5.50 3.79 2.54
CA GLY A 102 -4.80 3.14 1.41
C GLY A 102 -4.56 4.14 0.28
N VAL A 103 -3.35 4.17 -0.27
CA VAL A 103 -3.01 5.06 -1.39
C VAL A 103 -2.33 4.26 -2.48
N VAL A 104 -3.05 3.96 -3.56
CA VAL A 104 -2.52 3.17 -4.68
C VAL A 104 -1.67 4.06 -5.57
N LEU A 105 -0.41 3.68 -5.75
CA LEU A 105 0.53 4.36 -6.64
C LEU A 105 0.50 3.73 -8.03
N ARG A 106 0.11 4.51 -9.03
CA ARG A 106 0.33 4.19 -10.43
C ARG A 106 1.68 4.79 -10.86
N TYR A 107 2.73 4.00 -10.77
CA TYR A 107 4.08 4.40 -11.19
C TYR A 107 4.33 4.05 -12.66
N ARG A 108 5.23 4.79 -13.32
CA ARG A 108 5.66 4.55 -14.71
C ARG A 108 6.52 3.29 -14.79
N HIS A 109 6.38 2.53 -15.87
CA HIS A 109 7.03 1.23 -16.05
C HIS A 109 7.47 0.95 -17.48
N ASN A 110 8.08 -0.21 -17.72
CA ASN A 110 8.72 -0.54 -19.00
C ASN A 110 7.75 -0.59 -20.19
N ALA A 111 6.51 -1.06 -20.05
CA ALA A 111 5.56 -1.07 -21.15
C ALA A 111 5.26 0.33 -21.69
N ASP A 112 5.42 1.36 -20.85
CA ASP A 112 5.34 2.77 -21.25
C ASP A 112 6.74 3.34 -21.62
N GLY A 113 7.76 2.47 -21.70
CA GLY A 113 9.14 2.81 -22.07
C GLY A 113 9.97 3.39 -20.92
N TYR A 114 9.60 3.20 -19.66
CA TYR A 114 10.32 3.72 -18.49
C TYR A 114 11.06 2.64 -17.72
N GLN A 115 12.30 2.94 -17.40
CA GLN A 115 13.21 2.12 -16.61
C GLN A 115 13.74 2.93 -15.42
N HIS A 116 14.62 2.32 -14.61
CA HIS A 116 15.34 3.05 -13.56
C HIS A 116 15.97 4.34 -14.15
N PRO A 117 15.88 5.47 -13.44
CA PRO A 117 15.39 5.66 -12.05
C PRO A 117 13.90 6.04 -11.94
N ILE A 118 13.14 6.06 -13.05
CA ILE A 118 11.82 6.68 -13.12
C ILE A 118 10.80 6.06 -12.14
N PRO A 119 10.64 4.71 -12.04
CA PRO A 119 9.70 4.14 -11.07
C PRO A 119 10.01 4.55 -9.63
N LEU A 120 11.31 4.60 -9.26
CA LEU A 120 11.72 5.01 -7.92
C LEU A 120 11.42 6.51 -7.65
N GLN A 121 11.64 7.37 -8.63
CA GLN A 121 11.30 8.80 -8.53
C GLN A 121 9.79 9.01 -8.32
N ASP A 122 8.96 8.22 -9.02
CA ASP A 122 7.51 8.24 -8.83
C ASP A 122 7.12 7.81 -7.41
N ALA A 123 7.75 6.75 -6.89
CA ALA A 123 7.50 6.28 -5.52
C ALA A 123 7.97 7.30 -4.46
N GLN A 124 9.13 7.89 -4.62
CA GLN A 124 9.66 8.93 -3.75
C GLN A 124 8.72 10.15 -3.72
N ARG A 125 8.31 10.62 -4.90
CA ARG A 125 7.36 11.73 -5.03
C ARG A 125 6.00 11.36 -4.43
N GLY A 126 5.51 10.14 -4.67
CA GLY A 126 4.24 9.65 -4.13
C GLY A 126 4.20 9.70 -2.61
N LEU A 127 5.23 9.16 -1.94
CA LEU A 127 5.29 9.17 -0.47
C LEU A 127 5.44 10.58 0.11
N SER A 128 6.29 11.42 -0.50
CA SER A 128 6.42 12.83 -0.11
C SER A 128 5.09 13.59 -0.28
N THR A 129 4.32 13.30 -1.34
CA THR A 129 2.98 13.89 -1.56
C THR A 129 2.01 13.49 -0.45
N VAL A 130 1.91 12.21 -0.12
CA VAL A 130 1.05 11.73 0.98
C VAL A 130 1.45 12.39 2.30
N ARG A 131 2.76 12.45 2.61
CA ARG A 131 3.26 13.08 3.84
C ARG A 131 2.98 14.58 3.89
N SER A 132 3.10 15.29 2.77
CA SER A 132 2.79 16.73 2.70
C SER A 132 1.31 17.05 2.93
N LYS A 133 0.44 16.05 2.70
CA LYS A 133 -1.02 16.14 2.86
C LYS A 133 -1.53 15.51 4.16
N ALA A 134 -0.66 15.19 5.11
CA ALA A 134 -1.04 14.46 6.32
C ALA A 134 -2.20 15.11 7.08
N GLU A 135 -2.21 16.43 7.22
CA GLU A 135 -3.31 17.16 7.86
C GLU A 135 -4.63 17.02 7.08
N THR A 136 -4.60 17.25 5.77
CA THR A 136 -5.78 17.16 4.89
C THR A 136 -6.36 15.75 4.83
N LEU A 137 -5.48 14.72 4.86
CA LEU A 137 -5.87 13.32 4.84
C LEU A 137 -6.23 12.79 6.25
N HIS A 138 -6.14 13.63 7.28
CA HIS A 138 -6.36 13.24 8.68
C HIS A 138 -5.51 12.02 9.08
N ILE A 139 -4.22 12.06 8.72
CA ILE A 139 -3.23 11.03 9.06
C ILE A 139 -2.04 11.63 9.82
N ARG A 140 -1.28 10.80 10.50
CA ARG A 140 -0.02 11.20 11.13
C ARG A 140 1.13 11.15 10.13
N ALA A 141 1.88 12.24 10.00
CA ALA A 141 3.02 12.34 9.10
C ALA A 141 4.17 11.38 9.46
N ASP A 142 4.19 10.82 10.68
CA ASP A 142 5.15 9.85 11.20
C ASP A 142 4.61 8.41 11.21
N ARG A 143 3.48 8.13 10.50
CA ARG A 143 2.88 6.80 10.33
C ARG A 143 2.46 6.53 8.89
N ILE A 144 3.39 6.77 7.96
CA ILE A 144 3.18 6.54 6.53
C ILE A 144 4.10 5.42 6.06
N GLY A 145 3.51 4.25 5.81
CA GLY A 145 4.21 3.08 5.31
C GLY A 145 4.18 2.98 3.79
N VAL A 146 4.95 2.01 3.29
CA VAL A 146 4.86 1.53 1.91
C VAL A 146 4.56 0.03 1.92
N LEU A 147 3.68 -0.42 1.03
CA LEU A 147 3.36 -1.83 0.81
C LEU A 147 3.61 -2.17 -0.65
N GLY A 148 4.32 -3.27 -0.93
CA GLY A 148 4.59 -3.66 -2.30
C GLY A 148 4.54 -5.17 -2.52
N PHE A 149 4.09 -5.54 -3.72
CA PHE A 149 3.94 -6.90 -4.18
C PHE A 149 4.92 -7.21 -5.31
N SER A 150 5.60 -8.35 -5.29
CA SER A 150 6.44 -8.78 -6.42
C SER A 150 7.45 -7.70 -6.84
N ALA A 151 7.41 -7.23 -8.08
CA ALA A 151 8.21 -6.08 -8.55
C ALA A 151 7.86 -4.77 -7.82
N GLY A 152 6.60 -4.58 -7.39
CA GLY A 152 6.20 -3.48 -6.50
C GLY A 152 6.82 -3.62 -5.11
N GLY A 153 7.10 -4.85 -4.65
CA GLY A 153 7.89 -5.14 -3.45
C GLY A 153 9.36 -4.69 -3.60
N HIS A 154 9.92 -4.86 -4.80
CA HIS A 154 11.21 -4.29 -5.13
C HIS A 154 11.18 -2.76 -5.07
N LEU A 155 10.15 -2.13 -5.66
CA LEU A 155 10.00 -0.68 -5.63
C LEU A 155 9.83 -0.16 -4.19
N ALA A 156 9.03 -0.83 -3.37
CA ALA A 156 8.81 -0.48 -1.97
C ALA A 156 10.10 -0.61 -1.14
N SER A 157 10.85 -1.70 -1.31
CA SER A 157 12.15 -1.88 -0.64
C SER A 157 13.22 -0.92 -1.17
N SER A 158 13.20 -0.59 -2.48
CA SER A 158 14.05 0.48 -3.04
C SER A 158 13.72 1.83 -2.41
N LEU A 159 12.44 2.17 -2.23
CA LEU A 159 12.05 3.40 -1.53
C LEU A 159 12.56 3.39 -0.08
N GLY A 160 12.53 2.25 0.60
CA GLY A 160 13.02 2.09 1.98
C GLY A 160 14.56 2.11 2.13
N THR A 161 15.31 1.88 1.05
CA THR A 161 16.79 1.86 1.06
C THR A 161 17.42 3.06 0.35
N HIS A 162 16.69 3.72 -0.56
CA HIS A 162 17.15 4.85 -1.37
C HIS A 162 16.32 6.12 -1.13
N PHE A 163 15.79 6.29 0.06
CA PHE A 163 15.04 7.49 0.43
C PHE A 163 15.93 8.71 0.59
N HIS A 164 15.32 9.90 0.55
CA HIS A 164 15.92 11.14 1.02
C HIS A 164 15.12 11.76 2.17
N LYS A 165 15.79 12.52 3.03
CA LYS A 165 15.17 13.20 4.20
C LYS A 165 14.51 14.53 3.83
N GLY A 166 14.29 14.77 2.54
CA GLY A 166 13.85 16.03 1.94
C GLY A 166 15.03 16.72 1.23
N LEU A 167 14.78 17.17 0.01
CA LEU A 167 15.74 17.90 -0.82
C LEU A 167 15.58 19.40 -0.56
N LYS A 168 16.40 19.95 0.35
CA LYS A 168 16.26 21.31 0.90
C LYS A 168 16.05 22.41 -0.17
N ASP A 169 16.78 22.27 -1.28
CA ASP A 169 16.81 23.28 -2.36
C ASP A 169 15.96 22.85 -3.57
N ALA A 170 15.13 21.81 -3.43
CA ALA A 170 14.26 21.38 -4.52
C ALA A 170 13.28 22.51 -4.90
N PRO A 171 13.06 22.75 -6.20
CA PRO A 171 12.12 23.78 -6.67
C PRO A 171 10.70 23.52 -6.17
N ALA A 172 10.24 22.28 -6.23
CA ALA A 172 8.91 21.90 -5.77
C ALA A 172 8.89 21.72 -4.24
N PRO A 173 7.98 22.37 -3.50
CA PRO A 173 7.89 22.23 -2.03
C PRO A 173 7.69 20.79 -1.56
N ILE A 174 7.00 19.94 -2.33
CA ILE A 174 6.78 18.53 -2.02
C ILE A 174 8.10 17.76 -1.93
N ASP A 175 9.07 18.04 -2.79
CA ASP A 175 10.36 17.35 -2.80
C ASP A 175 11.25 17.75 -1.62
N ARG A 176 10.89 18.79 -0.87
CA ARG A 176 11.53 19.18 0.40
C ARG A 176 11.05 18.35 1.58
N VAL A 177 9.99 17.55 1.39
CA VAL A 177 9.43 16.63 2.38
C VAL A 177 10.13 15.27 2.26
N SER A 178 10.40 14.62 3.37
CA SER A 178 11.03 13.29 3.39
C SER A 178 10.17 12.25 2.65
N CYS A 179 10.82 11.47 1.79
CA CYS A 179 10.20 10.30 1.15
C CYS A 179 10.52 8.98 1.88
N ARG A 180 11.15 9.03 3.08
CA ARG A 180 11.40 7.82 3.85
C ARG A 180 10.09 7.25 4.37
N PRO A 181 9.73 5.99 4.07
CA PRO A 181 8.58 5.37 4.71
C PRO A 181 8.86 5.13 6.20
N ASP A 182 7.81 5.14 7.02
CA ASP A 182 7.95 4.87 8.45
C ASP A 182 7.98 3.36 8.75
N PHE A 183 7.43 2.56 7.82
CA PHE A 183 7.50 1.09 7.82
C PHE A 183 7.30 0.54 6.40
N MET A 184 7.64 -0.74 6.21
CA MET A 184 7.47 -1.46 4.95
C MET A 184 6.68 -2.75 5.15
N VAL A 185 5.79 -3.08 4.19
CA VAL A 185 5.14 -4.39 4.06
C VAL A 185 5.49 -4.95 2.68
N LEU A 186 6.14 -6.11 2.65
CA LEU A 186 6.70 -6.68 1.44
C LEU A 186 6.12 -8.08 1.22
N VAL A 187 5.33 -8.26 0.16
CA VAL A 187 4.59 -9.49 -0.12
C VAL A 187 5.19 -10.16 -1.36
N TYR A 188 5.73 -11.35 -1.20
CA TYR A 188 6.52 -12.09 -2.22
C TYR A 188 7.42 -11.16 -3.05
N PRO A 189 8.22 -10.32 -2.38
CA PRO A 189 8.93 -9.25 -3.05
C PRO A 189 10.07 -9.76 -3.93
N VAL A 190 10.27 -9.14 -5.09
CA VAL A 190 11.59 -9.11 -5.71
C VAL A 190 12.46 -8.20 -4.84
N ILE A 191 13.70 -8.59 -4.57
CA ILE A 191 14.65 -7.85 -3.74
C ILE A 191 16.00 -7.72 -4.43
N THR A 192 16.59 -8.87 -4.79
CA THR A 192 17.91 -8.87 -5.45
C THR A 192 17.79 -8.76 -6.96
N MET A 193 18.68 -8.01 -7.57
CA MET A 193 18.90 -7.99 -9.01
C MET A 193 20.09 -8.87 -9.41
N THR A 194 20.67 -9.62 -8.46
CA THR A 194 21.85 -10.47 -8.65
C THR A 194 21.42 -11.94 -8.78
N ASP A 195 22.05 -12.67 -9.73
CA ASP A 195 21.89 -14.11 -9.87
C ASP A 195 22.43 -14.86 -8.63
N PRO A 196 21.92 -16.05 -8.31
CA PRO A 196 20.92 -16.82 -9.06
C PRO A 196 19.46 -16.52 -8.67
N PHE A 197 19.17 -15.63 -7.70
CA PHE A 197 17.85 -15.46 -7.11
C PHE A 197 17.04 -14.29 -7.69
N THR A 198 17.62 -13.55 -8.65
CA THR A 198 16.89 -12.45 -9.29
C THR A 198 15.68 -12.92 -10.10
N HIS A 199 14.58 -12.17 -10.06
CA HIS A 199 13.51 -12.35 -11.03
C HIS A 199 13.91 -11.67 -12.35
N GLN A 200 14.34 -12.48 -13.33
CA GLN A 200 14.93 -12.01 -14.58
C GLN A 200 14.04 -11.01 -15.35
N GLY A 201 12.71 -11.25 -15.38
CA GLY A 201 11.76 -10.35 -16.02
C GLY A 201 11.74 -8.95 -15.40
N SER A 202 11.74 -8.86 -14.07
CA SER A 202 11.79 -7.57 -13.36
C SER A 202 13.13 -6.85 -13.58
N ARG A 203 14.25 -7.59 -13.51
CA ARG A 203 15.58 -7.01 -13.77
C ARG A 203 15.66 -6.43 -15.17
N LYS A 204 15.28 -7.20 -16.21
CA LYS A 204 15.29 -6.74 -17.59
C LYS A 204 14.39 -5.51 -17.79
N ASN A 205 13.16 -5.55 -17.27
CA ASN A 205 12.22 -4.45 -17.44
C ASN A 205 12.68 -3.17 -16.70
N LEU A 206 13.29 -3.30 -15.53
CA LEU A 206 13.74 -2.16 -14.75
C LEU A 206 15.09 -1.60 -15.22
N LEU A 207 16.06 -2.49 -15.55
CA LEU A 207 17.46 -2.11 -15.75
C LEU A 207 17.91 -2.23 -17.22
N GLY A 208 17.12 -2.87 -18.09
CA GLY A 208 17.49 -3.13 -19.49
C GLY A 208 18.07 -4.52 -19.73
N ASP A 209 18.48 -4.78 -20.97
CA ASP A 209 19.00 -6.08 -21.41
C ASP A 209 20.43 -6.34 -20.93
N ASP A 210 21.27 -5.30 -20.86
CA ASP A 210 22.68 -5.37 -20.48
C ASP A 210 23.02 -4.28 -19.44
N PRO A 211 22.51 -4.41 -18.18
CA PRO A 211 22.69 -3.38 -17.18
C PRO A 211 24.14 -3.36 -16.63
N ASP A 212 24.65 -2.17 -16.34
CA ASP A 212 25.92 -1.99 -15.63
C ASP A 212 25.91 -2.82 -14.31
N PRO A 213 26.95 -3.63 -14.05
CA PRO A 213 27.07 -4.39 -12.81
C PRO A 213 26.93 -3.53 -11.53
N LYS A 214 27.39 -2.28 -11.55
CA LYS A 214 27.19 -1.35 -10.44
C LYS A 214 25.72 -0.99 -10.22
N LEU A 215 24.95 -0.87 -11.31
CA LEU A 215 23.51 -0.62 -11.20
C LEU A 215 22.77 -1.85 -10.68
N ILE A 216 23.16 -3.07 -11.11
CA ILE A 216 22.66 -4.33 -10.55
C ILE A 216 22.90 -4.36 -9.04
N GLU A 217 24.11 -4.03 -8.60
CA GLU A 217 24.46 -4.01 -7.18
C GLU A 217 23.70 -2.94 -6.40
N ALA A 218 23.59 -1.72 -6.94
CA ALA A 218 22.85 -0.63 -6.33
C ALA A 218 21.35 -0.93 -6.19
N MET A 219 20.78 -1.66 -7.16
CA MET A 219 19.36 -2.03 -7.14
C MET A 219 19.10 -3.40 -6.51
N SER A 220 20.12 -4.07 -5.97
CA SER A 220 19.97 -5.24 -5.08
C SER A 220 19.77 -4.74 -3.64
N ASN A 221 18.48 -4.62 -3.25
CA ASN A 221 18.10 -3.86 -2.04
C ASN A 221 18.64 -4.46 -0.74
N GLU A 222 18.89 -5.77 -0.67
CA GLU A 222 19.53 -6.43 0.47
C GLU A 222 20.94 -5.88 0.74
N LYS A 223 21.62 -5.36 -0.28
CA LYS A 223 22.96 -4.76 -0.17
C LYS A 223 22.92 -3.29 0.24
N GLN A 224 21.74 -2.66 0.18
CA GLN A 224 21.56 -1.23 0.46
C GLN A 224 20.96 -0.96 1.85
N VAL A 225 20.72 -2.01 2.62
CA VAL A 225 20.17 -1.89 3.98
C VAL A 225 21.16 -1.20 4.91
N THR A 226 20.67 -0.20 5.64
CA THR A 226 21.39 0.52 6.70
C THR A 226 20.57 0.54 7.98
N SER A 227 21.11 1.05 9.08
CA SER A 227 20.36 1.26 10.32
C SER A 227 19.22 2.29 10.20
N GLU A 228 19.20 3.09 9.13
CA GLU A 228 18.11 4.03 8.85
C GLU A 228 16.99 3.43 7.98
N THR A 229 17.18 2.21 7.46
CA THR A 229 16.13 1.48 6.73
C THR A 229 14.92 1.26 7.65
N PRO A 230 13.67 1.48 7.16
CA PRO A 230 12.48 1.33 8.00
C PRO A 230 12.26 -0.12 8.47
N PRO A 231 11.57 -0.33 9.62
CA PRO A 231 11.12 -1.64 10.03
C PRO A 231 10.24 -2.29 8.95
N ALA A 232 10.32 -3.61 8.83
CA ALA A 232 9.68 -4.34 7.74
C ALA A 232 8.93 -5.58 8.19
N PHE A 233 7.78 -5.83 7.55
CA PHE A 233 7.01 -7.06 7.61
C PHE A 233 7.09 -7.75 6.24
N LEU A 234 7.49 -9.02 6.20
CA LEU A 234 7.71 -9.77 4.97
C LEU A 234 6.85 -11.04 4.94
N ILE A 235 6.28 -11.32 3.77
CA ILE A 235 5.51 -12.55 3.49
C ILE A 235 6.04 -13.18 2.21
N HIS A 236 6.25 -14.50 2.24
CA HIS A 236 6.58 -15.28 1.05
C HIS A 236 6.08 -16.73 1.17
N ALA A 237 5.91 -17.42 0.05
CA ALA A 237 5.70 -18.86 0.03
C ALA A 237 6.94 -19.56 -0.54
N GLU A 238 7.35 -20.69 0.09
CA GLU A 238 8.51 -21.47 -0.34
C GLU A 238 8.34 -22.01 -1.78
N THR A 239 7.10 -22.34 -2.15
CA THR A 239 6.78 -22.87 -3.48
C THR A 239 6.43 -21.81 -4.52
N ASP A 240 6.77 -20.55 -4.29
CA ASP A 240 6.56 -19.49 -5.28
C ASP A 240 7.33 -19.81 -6.58
N PRO A 241 6.62 -20.01 -7.71
CA PRO A 241 7.26 -20.43 -8.96
C PRO A 241 7.91 -19.29 -9.73
N ALA A 242 7.70 -18.04 -9.35
CA ALA A 242 8.14 -16.86 -10.09
C ALA A 242 9.28 -16.11 -9.40
N VAL A 243 9.15 -15.87 -8.11
CA VAL A 243 10.16 -15.15 -7.31
C VAL A 243 10.73 -16.10 -6.24
N PRO A 244 12.02 -16.45 -6.32
CA PRO A 244 12.65 -17.31 -5.31
C PRO A 244 12.52 -16.72 -3.90
N VAL A 245 12.15 -17.56 -2.93
CA VAL A 245 11.95 -17.18 -1.53
C VAL A 245 13.19 -16.55 -0.90
N GLU A 246 14.36 -16.84 -1.45
CA GLU A 246 15.64 -16.25 -1.08
C GLU A 246 15.64 -14.71 -1.14
N ASN A 247 14.82 -14.10 -1.98
CA ASN A 247 14.64 -12.65 -2.00
C ASN A 247 14.24 -12.12 -0.61
N SER A 248 13.21 -12.71 0.00
CA SER A 248 12.77 -12.34 1.34
C SER A 248 13.79 -12.71 2.43
N LEU A 249 14.43 -13.86 2.32
CA LEU A 249 15.46 -14.30 3.27
C LEU A 249 16.68 -13.38 3.27
N LEU A 250 17.17 -12.97 2.11
CA LEU A 250 18.30 -12.05 1.95
C LEU A 250 17.99 -10.70 2.59
N PHE A 251 16.83 -10.12 2.30
CA PHE A 251 16.45 -8.81 2.84
C PHE A 251 16.24 -8.85 4.35
N TYR A 252 15.52 -9.86 4.85
CA TYR A 252 15.34 -10.07 6.29
C TYR A 252 16.66 -10.22 7.02
N THR A 253 17.59 -11.00 6.45
CA THR A 253 18.93 -11.19 7.03
C THR A 253 19.72 -9.88 7.08
N ALA A 254 19.63 -9.07 6.01
CA ALA A 254 20.28 -7.76 5.95
C ALA A 254 19.69 -6.78 6.97
N LEU A 255 18.36 -6.71 7.12
CA LEU A 255 17.67 -5.91 8.12
C LEU A 255 18.12 -6.29 9.54
N ARG A 256 18.14 -7.56 9.88
CA ARG A 256 18.60 -8.05 11.17
C ARG A 256 20.06 -7.68 11.45
N LYS A 257 20.92 -7.81 10.46
CA LYS A 257 22.36 -7.44 10.56
C LYS A 257 22.54 -5.94 10.81
N ALA A 258 21.65 -5.11 10.25
CA ALA A 258 21.65 -3.66 10.44
C ALA A 258 20.97 -3.21 11.75
N GLY A 259 20.41 -4.13 12.54
CA GLY A 259 19.66 -3.83 13.75
C GLY A 259 18.26 -3.24 13.51
N VAL A 260 17.72 -3.40 12.31
CA VAL A 260 16.38 -2.94 11.94
C VAL A 260 15.34 -3.99 12.34
N PRO A 261 14.25 -3.61 13.06
CA PRO A 261 13.18 -4.53 13.38
C PRO A 261 12.54 -5.11 12.11
N ALA A 262 12.43 -6.43 12.05
CA ALA A 262 11.83 -7.11 10.91
C ALA A 262 11.10 -8.38 11.36
N GLU A 263 9.95 -8.65 10.74
CA GLU A 263 9.17 -9.87 10.91
C GLU A 263 9.02 -10.54 9.55
N LEU A 264 9.23 -11.87 9.49
CA LEU A 264 9.15 -12.67 8.26
C LEU A 264 8.29 -13.90 8.49
N HIS A 265 7.27 -14.06 7.65
CA HIS A 265 6.45 -15.27 7.60
C HIS A 265 6.68 -16.01 6.29
N LEU A 266 7.18 -17.23 6.38
CA LEU A 266 7.34 -18.15 5.26
C LEU A 266 6.28 -19.23 5.34
N PHE A 267 5.47 -19.32 4.30
CA PHE A 267 4.48 -20.36 4.15
C PHE A 267 5.06 -21.48 3.26
N ARG A 268 4.75 -22.73 3.58
CA ARG A 268 5.24 -23.84 2.78
C ARG A 268 4.67 -23.85 1.37
N GLN A 269 3.40 -23.45 1.22
CA GLN A 269 2.72 -23.45 -0.07
C GLN A 269 2.05 -22.10 -0.36
N GLY A 270 2.15 -21.67 -1.61
CA GLY A 270 1.49 -20.50 -2.14
C GLY A 270 1.91 -20.24 -3.58
N ARG A 271 0.97 -19.78 -4.41
CA ARG A 271 1.27 -19.33 -5.76
C ARG A 271 1.84 -17.91 -5.72
N HIS A 272 2.53 -17.48 -6.77
CA HIS A 272 2.85 -16.06 -6.95
C HIS A 272 1.59 -15.24 -7.25
N GLY A 273 1.54 -13.97 -6.83
CA GLY A 273 0.43 -13.07 -7.14
C GLY A 273 -0.86 -13.38 -6.41
N PHE A 274 -0.80 -13.88 -5.17
CA PHE A 274 -2.01 -14.22 -4.40
C PHE A 274 -2.77 -13.00 -3.84
N GLY A 275 -2.23 -11.77 -3.91
CA GLY A 275 -2.86 -10.58 -3.33
C GLY A 275 -3.22 -10.78 -1.85
N LEU A 276 -4.50 -10.61 -1.47
CA LEU A 276 -4.97 -10.91 -0.10
C LEU A 276 -4.99 -12.40 0.24
N GLY A 277 -4.85 -13.28 -0.74
CA GLY A 277 -4.78 -14.73 -0.53
C GLY A 277 -6.05 -15.39 0.02
N ALA A 278 -7.23 -14.75 -0.12
CA ALA A 278 -8.47 -15.17 0.53
C ALA A 278 -8.87 -16.64 0.28
N ASN A 279 -8.43 -17.22 -0.86
CA ASN A 279 -8.70 -18.61 -1.23
C ASN A 279 -7.42 -19.43 -1.47
N ASP A 280 -6.28 -18.97 -1.02
CA ASP A 280 -4.96 -19.54 -1.32
C ASP A 280 -4.36 -20.33 -0.12
N GLY A 281 -5.21 -21.02 0.65
CA GLY A 281 -4.76 -21.93 1.71
C GLY A 281 -3.97 -21.24 2.83
N GLU A 282 -2.74 -21.70 3.08
CA GLU A 282 -1.91 -21.24 4.22
C GLU A 282 -1.64 -19.73 4.19
N VAL A 283 -1.44 -19.15 3.00
CA VAL A 283 -1.12 -17.71 2.87
C VAL A 283 -2.31 -16.79 3.21
N SER A 284 -3.54 -17.33 3.28
CA SER A 284 -4.74 -16.53 3.57
C SER A 284 -4.74 -15.80 4.92
N VAL A 285 -3.88 -16.19 5.83
CA VAL A 285 -3.78 -15.59 7.17
C VAL A 285 -2.88 -14.33 7.21
N TRP A 286 -2.11 -14.06 6.15
CA TRP A 286 -1.14 -12.97 6.17
C TRP A 286 -1.74 -11.58 6.42
N PRO A 287 -2.95 -11.25 5.93
CA PRO A 287 -3.51 -9.92 6.19
C PRO A 287 -3.74 -9.68 7.68
N LYS A 288 -4.18 -10.73 8.41
CA LYS A 288 -4.37 -10.64 9.86
C LYS A 288 -3.04 -10.51 10.59
N LEU A 289 -2.02 -11.27 10.21
CA LEU A 289 -0.68 -11.17 10.80
C LEU A 289 -0.08 -9.78 10.59
N CYS A 290 -0.24 -9.20 9.40
CA CYS A 290 0.21 -7.85 9.08
C CYS A 290 -0.52 -6.80 9.92
N GLU A 291 -1.84 -6.88 10.06
CA GLU A 291 -2.61 -5.98 10.91
C GLU A 291 -2.14 -6.06 12.38
N GLU A 292 -1.93 -7.25 12.92
CA GLU A 292 -1.42 -7.46 14.28
C GLU A 292 -0.01 -6.87 14.45
N TRP A 293 0.87 -7.07 13.45
CA TRP A 293 2.19 -6.47 13.45
C TRP A 293 2.12 -4.93 13.45
N MET A 294 1.28 -4.33 12.59
CA MET A 294 1.11 -2.87 12.54
C MET A 294 0.62 -2.32 13.88
N ARG A 295 -0.27 -3.04 14.58
CA ARG A 295 -0.75 -2.66 15.93
C ARG A 295 0.35 -2.79 16.98
N THR A 296 1.10 -3.87 16.96
CA THR A 296 2.22 -4.14 17.90
C THR A 296 3.33 -3.09 17.77
N MET A 297 3.61 -2.68 16.53
CA MET A 297 4.59 -1.64 16.23
C MET A 297 4.07 -0.22 16.50
N GLY A 298 2.80 -0.05 16.84
CA GLY A 298 2.19 1.25 17.15
C GLY A 298 1.85 2.12 15.93
N PHE A 299 1.86 1.54 14.73
CA PHE A 299 1.44 2.25 13.52
C PHE A 299 -0.08 2.40 13.44
N VAL A 300 -0.82 1.42 13.98
CA VAL A 300 -2.29 1.42 14.07
C VAL A 300 -2.70 1.34 15.54
N GLU A 301 -3.81 1.98 15.89
CA GLU A 301 -4.32 1.93 17.27
C GLU A 301 -4.74 0.51 17.66
N SER A 302 -4.44 0.12 18.90
CA SER A 302 -4.94 -1.14 19.48
C SER A 302 -6.45 -1.07 19.65
N THR A 303 -7.16 -2.05 19.11
CA THR A 303 -8.56 -2.28 19.48
C THR A 303 -8.58 -2.85 20.92
N ARG A 304 -8.78 -2.00 21.92
CA ARG A 304 -9.12 -2.42 23.29
C ARG A 304 -10.61 -2.65 23.42
#